data_db39b9b2d9ae1f3d2568134506cad7a4
#
_entry.id   db39b9b2d9ae1f3d2568134506cad7a4
#
_cell.length_a   1.000
_cell.length_b   1.000
_cell.length_c   1.000
_cell.angle_alpha   90.00
_cell.angle_beta   90.00
_cell.angle_gamma   90.00
#
_symmetry.space_group_name_H-M   'P 1'
#
loop_
_entity.id
_entity.type
_entity.pdbx_description
1 polymer ?
#
loop_
_entity_poly.entity_id
_entity_poly.type
_entity_poly.pdbx_seq_one_letter_code
_entity_poly.pdbx_strand_id
1 'polypeptide(L)'
;DGVVTAADLASGAITSAALPAGSVLQVVQDTYATEISTSSTSFISLGLSATINISSSSNSVLAFVYHTTRKANNTTNTGYQSSLFRGATEVFSYINFTYFLGSQLNGHQSYQFLDSPATTGNVTYSVQGKVHPNGGAFRVHDGNGASTLILMEIAG
;
A
#
# COMPACT_ATOMS: atom_id res chain seq x y z
N ASP A 1 12.08 42.55 -18.53
CA ASP A 1 11.59 41.51 -17.61
C ASP A 1 10.82 40.49 -18.45
N GLY A 2 11.55 39.41 -18.87
CA GLY A 2 10.95 38.35 -19.67
C GLY A 2 10.05 37.45 -18.78
N VAL A 3 8.77 37.42 -19.12
CA VAL A 3 7.89 36.38 -18.58
C VAL A 3 8.26 35.08 -19.27
N VAL A 4 8.62 34.05 -18.47
CA VAL A 4 8.83 32.69 -19.00
C VAL A 4 7.48 32.17 -19.48
N THR A 5 7.37 31.89 -20.75
CA THR A 5 6.16 31.33 -21.37
C THR A 5 6.30 29.82 -21.54
N ALA A 6 5.18 29.13 -21.80
CA ALA A 6 5.22 27.70 -22.10
C ALA A 6 6.09 27.35 -23.32
N ALA A 7 6.28 28.30 -24.25
CA ALA A 7 7.13 28.15 -25.43
C ALA A 7 8.64 28.22 -25.08
N ASP A 8 8.98 28.84 -23.96
CA ASP A 8 10.37 28.96 -23.50
C ASP A 8 10.82 27.70 -22.74
N LEU A 9 9.88 26.83 -22.38
CA LEU A 9 10.14 25.56 -21.72
C LEU A 9 10.17 24.45 -22.77
N ALA A 10 11.35 24.03 -23.19
CA ALA A 10 11.48 22.83 -24.00
C ALA A 10 10.90 21.61 -23.28
N SER A 11 10.37 20.65 -24.03
CA SER A 11 9.90 19.38 -23.44
C SER A 11 11.03 18.73 -22.64
N GLY A 12 10.81 18.47 -21.36
CA GLY A 12 11.80 17.91 -20.44
C GLY A 12 12.78 18.94 -19.82
N ALA A 13 12.57 20.25 -20.04
CA ALA A 13 13.37 21.30 -19.41
C ALA A 13 13.25 21.31 -17.87
N ILE A 14 12.09 20.90 -17.34
CA ILE A 14 11.88 20.66 -15.90
C ILE A 14 12.16 19.19 -15.64
N THR A 15 13.31 18.89 -15.12
CA THR A 15 13.68 17.55 -14.67
C THR A 15 13.32 17.36 -13.20
N SER A 16 13.29 16.10 -12.72
CA SER A 16 13.07 15.80 -11.29
C SER A 16 14.09 16.50 -10.38
N ALA A 17 15.32 16.70 -10.85
CA ALA A 17 16.36 17.42 -10.12
C ALA A 17 16.10 18.93 -9.98
N ALA A 18 15.20 19.50 -10.79
CA ALA A 18 14.80 20.90 -10.70
C ALA A 18 13.63 21.13 -9.74
N LEU A 19 13.03 20.07 -9.24
CA LEU A 19 11.91 20.14 -8.31
C LEU A 19 12.41 20.17 -6.86
N PRO A 20 11.76 20.96 -5.97
CA PRO A 20 12.17 21.02 -4.59
C PRO A 20 11.90 19.67 -3.88
N ALA A 21 12.67 19.40 -2.80
CA ALA A 21 12.40 18.27 -1.92
C ALA A 21 10.94 18.24 -1.44
N GLY A 22 10.33 17.07 -1.35
CA GLY A 22 8.93 16.90 -1.04
C GLY A 22 7.99 16.91 -2.25
N SER A 23 8.49 17.22 -3.46
CA SER A 23 7.67 17.14 -4.68
C SER A 23 7.30 15.70 -5.02
N VAL A 24 6.07 15.48 -5.50
CA VAL A 24 5.66 14.18 -6.06
C VAL A 24 6.20 14.07 -7.49
N LEU A 25 7.05 13.08 -7.74
CA LEU A 25 7.70 12.87 -9.03
C LEU A 25 6.93 11.93 -9.94
N GLN A 26 6.32 10.89 -9.37
CA GLN A 26 5.47 9.94 -10.08
C GLN A 26 4.46 9.30 -9.14
N VAL A 27 3.39 8.78 -9.71
CA VAL A 27 2.35 8.03 -8.99
C VAL A 27 2.09 6.73 -9.74
N VAL A 28 2.03 5.63 -9.01
CA VAL A 28 1.66 4.31 -9.51
C VAL A 28 0.51 3.79 -8.66
N GLN A 29 -0.48 3.17 -9.28
CA GLN A 29 -1.61 2.57 -8.60
C GLN A 29 -1.82 1.13 -9.05
N ASP A 30 -2.16 0.28 -8.09
CA ASP A 30 -2.74 -1.05 -8.33
C ASP A 30 -4.09 -1.16 -7.65
N THR A 31 -4.98 -1.95 -8.24
CA THR A 31 -6.34 -2.21 -7.74
C THR A 31 -6.63 -3.70 -7.77
N TYR A 32 -7.30 -4.20 -6.74
CA TYR A 32 -7.70 -5.59 -6.66
C TYR A 32 -9.11 -5.73 -6.09
N ALA A 33 -9.96 -6.55 -6.73
CA ALA A 33 -11.37 -6.68 -6.38
C ALA A 33 -11.82 -8.13 -6.10
N THR A 34 -10.94 -9.11 -6.31
CA THR A 34 -11.30 -10.52 -6.09
C THR A 34 -11.16 -10.86 -4.60
N GLU A 35 -12.20 -11.45 -4.01
CA GLU A 35 -12.17 -11.88 -2.60
C GLU A 35 -11.01 -12.85 -2.34
N ILE A 36 -10.28 -12.58 -1.27
CA ILE A 36 -9.28 -13.48 -0.71
C ILE A 36 -9.70 -13.83 0.71
N SER A 37 -9.87 -15.12 0.98
CA SER A 37 -10.16 -15.65 2.32
C SER A 37 -8.96 -16.43 2.84
N THR A 38 -8.57 -16.22 4.10
CA THR A 38 -7.46 -16.94 4.70
C THR A 38 -7.68 -17.23 6.19
N SER A 39 -7.16 -18.36 6.63
CA SER A 39 -6.94 -18.70 8.04
C SER A 39 -5.45 -18.93 8.35
N SER A 40 -4.58 -18.59 7.40
CA SER A 40 -3.13 -18.77 7.54
C SER A 40 -2.55 -17.85 8.61
N THR A 41 -1.74 -18.40 9.50
CA THR A 41 -0.91 -17.66 10.46
C THR A 41 0.42 -17.20 9.86
N SER A 42 0.72 -17.61 8.62
CA SER A 42 1.84 -17.10 7.82
C SER A 42 1.32 -16.10 6.81
N PHE A 43 2.14 -15.11 6.45
CA PHE A 43 1.78 -14.13 5.44
C PHE A 43 1.44 -14.76 4.10
N ILE A 44 0.33 -14.32 3.54
CA ILE A 44 -0.08 -14.60 2.15
C ILE A 44 -0.29 -13.29 1.41
N SER A 45 -0.19 -13.32 0.08
CA SER A 45 -0.52 -12.15 -0.74
C SER A 45 -2.01 -11.79 -0.59
N LEU A 46 -2.29 -10.50 -0.46
CA LEU A 46 -3.65 -9.93 -0.50
C LEU A 46 -3.98 -9.34 -1.88
N GLY A 47 -3.26 -9.74 -2.93
CA GLY A 47 -3.56 -9.37 -4.32
C GLY A 47 -3.02 -8.01 -4.76
N LEU A 48 -2.80 -7.07 -3.86
CA LEU A 48 -2.28 -5.73 -4.19
C LEU A 48 -0.75 -5.78 -4.32
N SER A 49 -0.24 -5.35 -5.49
CA SER A 49 1.20 -5.28 -5.76
C SER A 49 1.50 -4.24 -6.85
N ALA A 50 2.36 -3.30 -6.57
CA ALA A 50 2.76 -2.25 -7.51
C ALA A 50 4.29 -2.11 -7.56
N THR A 51 4.82 -1.81 -8.75
CA THR A 51 6.25 -1.53 -8.94
C THR A 51 6.43 -0.08 -9.35
N ILE A 52 7.30 0.62 -8.63
CA ILE A 52 7.65 2.01 -8.90
C ILE A 52 9.14 2.10 -9.27
N ASN A 53 9.49 2.94 -10.26
CA ASN A 53 10.86 3.12 -10.71
C ASN A 53 11.47 4.34 -10.02
N ILE A 54 12.30 4.12 -9.01
CA ILE A 54 12.90 5.18 -8.19
C ILE A 54 14.01 5.89 -8.97
N SER A 55 13.90 7.19 -9.11
CA SER A 55 14.82 8.02 -9.91
C SER A 55 16.08 8.44 -9.14
N SER A 56 16.04 8.51 -7.79
CA SER A 56 17.19 8.84 -6.95
C SER A 56 17.17 8.05 -5.64
N SER A 57 18.33 7.63 -5.16
CA SER A 57 18.47 6.92 -3.87
C SER A 57 18.16 7.78 -2.65
N SER A 58 18.07 9.11 -2.80
CA SER A 58 17.62 10.03 -1.74
C SER A 58 16.10 10.10 -1.65
N ASN A 59 15.37 9.66 -2.69
CA ASN A 59 13.91 9.77 -2.74
C ASN A 59 13.24 8.76 -1.81
N SER A 60 12.06 9.13 -1.35
CA SER A 60 11.19 8.28 -0.55
C SER A 60 9.99 7.80 -1.36
N VAL A 61 9.31 6.76 -0.89
CA VAL A 61 8.04 6.27 -1.45
C VAL A 61 6.96 6.38 -0.40
N LEU A 62 5.96 7.23 -0.68
CA LEU A 62 4.75 7.29 0.13
C LEU A 62 3.75 6.28 -0.41
N ALA A 63 3.42 5.29 0.40
CA ALA A 63 2.45 4.27 0.09
C ALA A 63 1.13 4.54 0.82
N PHE A 64 0.01 4.45 0.10
CA PHE A 64 -1.34 4.42 0.66
C PHE A 64 -1.96 3.07 0.35
N VAL A 65 -2.49 2.41 1.36
CA VAL A 65 -3.21 1.15 1.24
C VAL A 65 -4.63 1.34 1.72
N TYR A 66 -5.58 0.87 0.93
CA TYR A 66 -6.98 0.75 1.30
C TYR A 66 -7.49 -0.62 0.92
N HIS A 67 -8.15 -1.31 1.84
CA HIS A 67 -8.87 -2.54 1.53
C HIS A 67 -10.08 -2.75 2.45
N THR A 68 -11.10 -3.40 1.89
CA THR A 68 -12.24 -3.87 2.66
C THR A 68 -11.86 -5.16 3.38
N THR A 69 -12.42 -5.38 4.55
CA THR A 69 -12.19 -6.58 5.35
C THR A 69 -13.46 -7.11 5.92
N ARG A 70 -13.52 -8.42 6.08
CA ARG A 70 -14.63 -9.09 6.71
C ARG A 70 -14.14 -10.24 7.58
N LYS A 71 -14.63 -10.28 8.79
CA LYS A 71 -14.49 -11.45 9.65
C LYS A 71 -15.41 -12.56 9.14
N ALA A 72 -14.85 -13.74 8.88
CA ALA A 72 -15.61 -14.83 8.24
C ALA A 72 -16.45 -15.66 9.22
N ASN A 73 -16.15 -15.72 10.52
CA ASN A 73 -16.75 -16.64 11.49
C ASN A 73 -17.04 -16.00 12.85
N ASN A 74 -17.96 -16.63 13.62
CA ASN A 74 -18.36 -16.27 14.99
C ASN A 74 -17.32 -16.60 16.08
N THR A 75 -16.05 -16.57 15.81
CA THR A 75 -15.02 -16.80 16.79
C THR A 75 -14.76 -15.57 17.65
N THR A 76 -14.60 -15.75 18.95
CA THR A 76 -14.57 -14.68 19.96
C THR A 76 -13.38 -13.75 19.87
N ASN A 77 -12.26 -14.18 19.31
CA ASN A 77 -11.03 -13.39 19.23
C ASN A 77 -10.48 -13.48 17.81
N THR A 78 -10.72 -12.48 17.00
CA THR A 78 -10.15 -12.42 15.66
C THR A 78 -9.23 -11.22 15.58
N GLY A 79 -7.96 -11.49 15.37
CA GLY A 79 -7.01 -10.50 14.93
C GLY A 79 -6.49 -10.89 13.56
N TYR A 80 -6.26 -9.91 12.72
CA TYR A 80 -5.50 -10.10 11.52
C TYR A 80 -4.48 -8.99 11.37
N GLN A 81 -3.43 -9.29 10.67
CA GLN A 81 -2.38 -8.36 10.33
C GLN A 81 -2.37 -8.18 8.82
N SER A 82 -2.38 -6.93 8.39
CA SER A 82 -2.08 -6.51 7.04
C SER A 82 -0.78 -5.72 7.05
N SER A 83 0.15 -6.07 6.20
CA SER A 83 1.47 -5.46 6.19
C SER A 83 1.89 -5.06 4.79
N LEU A 84 2.63 -3.95 4.70
CA LEU A 84 3.29 -3.53 3.48
C LEU A 84 4.68 -4.15 3.41
N PHE A 85 4.97 -4.80 2.30
CA PHE A 85 6.27 -5.39 2.00
C PHE A 85 6.95 -4.63 0.86
N ARG A 86 8.25 -4.41 1.00
CA ARG A 86 9.15 -4.02 -0.08
C ARG A 86 9.96 -5.25 -0.47
N GLY A 87 9.65 -5.83 -1.63
CA GLY A 87 10.19 -7.15 -1.98
C GLY A 87 9.83 -8.19 -0.92
N ALA A 88 10.84 -8.77 -0.25
CA ALA A 88 10.65 -9.72 0.84
C ALA A 88 10.67 -9.08 2.25
N THR A 89 10.93 -7.78 2.36
CA THR A 89 11.06 -7.09 3.65
C THR A 89 9.74 -6.45 4.06
N GLU A 90 9.24 -6.78 5.23
CA GLU A 90 8.12 -6.09 5.87
C GLU A 90 8.59 -4.69 6.29
N VAL A 91 8.01 -3.64 5.68
CA VAL A 91 8.37 -2.23 5.97
C VAL A 91 7.34 -1.55 6.85
N PHE A 92 6.11 -2.03 6.87
CA PHE A 92 5.05 -1.52 7.75
C PHE A 92 4.07 -2.62 8.13
N SER A 93 3.63 -2.60 9.38
CA SER A 93 2.68 -3.57 9.95
C SER A 93 1.45 -2.85 10.47
N TYR A 94 0.28 -3.27 10.03
CA TYR A 94 -1.00 -2.86 10.59
C TYR A 94 -1.69 -4.07 11.21
N ILE A 95 -1.88 -4.05 12.52
CA ILE A 95 -2.51 -5.12 13.27
C ILE A 95 -3.88 -4.66 13.75
N ASN A 96 -4.91 -5.40 13.39
CA ASN A 96 -6.28 -5.16 13.87
C ASN A 96 -6.71 -6.32 14.79
N PHE A 97 -7.08 -5.97 16.00
CA PHE A 97 -7.71 -6.88 16.95
C PHE A 97 -9.18 -6.52 17.11
N THR A 98 -10.05 -7.40 16.72
CA THR A 98 -11.49 -7.23 16.89
C THR A 98 -12.01 -8.23 17.92
N TYR A 99 -12.40 -7.73 19.07
CA TYR A 99 -13.12 -8.49 20.10
C TYR A 99 -14.62 -8.33 19.87
N PHE A 100 -15.20 -9.20 19.08
CA PHE A 100 -16.64 -9.15 18.82
C PHE A 100 -17.29 -10.53 18.95
N LEU A 101 -18.23 -10.66 19.87
CA LEU A 101 -19.11 -11.82 20.08
C LEU A 101 -20.32 -11.67 19.15
N GLY A 102 -20.23 -12.08 17.91
CA GLY A 102 -21.35 -12.00 16.98
C GLY A 102 -21.00 -12.33 15.54
N SER A 103 -22.02 -12.41 14.71
CA SER A 103 -21.94 -12.65 13.28
C SER A 103 -21.12 -11.59 12.57
N GLN A 104 -20.60 -11.90 11.44
CA GLN A 104 -19.81 -11.12 10.47
C GLN A 104 -19.62 -9.62 10.79
N LEU A 105 -18.38 -9.21 10.92
CA LEU A 105 -18.00 -7.80 11.01
C LEU A 105 -17.35 -7.37 9.68
N ASN A 106 -17.98 -6.42 9.01
CA ASN A 106 -17.41 -5.75 7.83
C ASN A 106 -16.68 -4.50 8.29
N GLY A 107 -15.54 -4.24 7.71
CA GLY A 107 -14.72 -3.07 8.01
C GLY A 107 -13.92 -2.62 6.80
N HIS A 108 -13.31 -1.47 6.96
CA HIS A 108 -12.34 -0.92 6.02
C HIS A 108 -11.04 -0.71 6.74
N GLN A 109 -9.93 -0.91 6.02
CA GLN A 109 -8.62 -0.53 6.51
C GLN A 109 -7.99 0.44 5.54
N SER A 110 -7.41 1.48 6.12
CA SER A 110 -6.58 2.43 5.40
C SER A 110 -5.36 2.74 6.26
N TYR A 111 -4.20 2.67 5.67
CA TYR A 111 -2.96 3.11 6.28
C TYR A 111 -2.02 3.70 5.23
N GLN A 112 -1.12 4.53 5.70
CA GLN A 112 -0.06 5.11 4.89
C GLN A 112 1.29 4.91 5.56
N PHE A 113 2.32 4.84 4.73
CA PHE A 113 3.69 4.70 5.19
C PHE A 113 4.66 5.39 4.22
N LEU A 114 5.59 6.17 4.76
CA LEU A 114 6.68 6.76 4.00
C LEU A 114 7.92 5.88 4.19
N ASP A 115 8.32 5.21 3.12
CA ASP A 115 9.50 4.35 3.07
C ASP A 115 10.68 5.07 2.41
N SER A 116 11.88 4.77 2.84
CA SER A 116 13.12 5.25 2.23
C SER A 116 13.92 4.06 1.71
N PRO A 117 13.69 3.65 0.45
CA PRO A 117 14.30 2.44 -0.12
C PRO A 117 15.81 2.54 -0.31
N ALA A 118 16.37 3.75 -0.34
CA ALA A 118 17.79 4.05 -0.51
C ALA A 118 18.42 3.36 -1.75
N THR A 119 17.66 3.28 -2.84
CA THR A 119 18.05 2.64 -4.09
C THR A 119 17.44 3.37 -5.28
N THR A 120 17.92 3.05 -6.48
CA THR A 120 17.34 3.49 -7.76
C THR A 120 16.81 2.28 -8.52
N GLY A 121 15.93 2.54 -9.51
CA GLY A 121 15.34 1.51 -10.36
C GLY A 121 14.05 0.93 -9.79
N ASN A 122 13.67 -0.23 -10.28
CA ASN A 122 12.38 -0.84 -9.97
C ASN A 122 12.33 -1.41 -8.55
N VAL A 123 11.38 -0.91 -7.76
CA VAL A 123 11.07 -1.39 -6.41
C VAL A 123 9.63 -1.83 -6.36
N THR A 124 9.38 -3.07 -5.97
CA THR A 124 8.03 -3.63 -5.86
C THR A 124 7.56 -3.61 -4.42
N TYR A 125 6.37 -3.04 -4.21
CA TYR A 125 5.64 -3.10 -2.95
C TYR A 125 4.45 -4.03 -3.09
N SER A 126 4.15 -4.79 -2.05
CA SER A 126 2.99 -5.68 -2.00
C SER A 126 2.31 -5.64 -0.64
N VAL A 127 1.01 -5.89 -0.63
CA VAL A 127 0.24 -6.04 0.61
C VAL A 127 0.07 -7.51 0.90
N GLN A 128 0.52 -7.93 2.09
CA GLN A 128 0.38 -9.29 2.57
C GLN A 128 -0.36 -9.32 3.89
N GLY A 129 -1.01 -10.42 4.19
CA GLY A 129 -1.76 -10.56 5.42
C GLY A 129 -1.71 -11.96 6.01
N LYS A 130 -1.99 -12.04 7.31
CA LYS A 130 -2.12 -13.28 8.07
C LYS A 130 -3.14 -13.13 9.19
N VAL A 131 -3.69 -14.23 9.68
CA VAL A 131 -4.46 -14.22 10.92
C VAL A 131 -3.55 -14.28 12.13
N HIS A 132 -4.00 -13.67 13.22
CA HIS A 132 -3.32 -13.81 14.51
C HIS A 132 -3.54 -15.25 15.05
N PRO A 133 -2.58 -15.86 15.78
CA PRO A 133 -2.82 -17.10 16.49
C PRO A 133 -4.09 -17.00 17.33
N ASN A 134 -4.99 -17.96 17.19
CA ASN A 134 -6.36 -17.97 17.71
C ASN A 134 -7.38 -17.10 16.99
N GLY A 135 -7.00 -16.47 15.87
CA GLY A 135 -7.93 -15.76 14.98
C GLY A 135 -8.71 -16.72 14.09
N GLY A 136 -9.99 -16.42 13.85
CA GLY A 136 -10.76 -17.08 12.79
C GLY A 136 -10.37 -16.57 11.41
N ALA A 137 -10.84 -17.24 10.35
CA ALA A 137 -10.61 -16.79 8.99
C ALA A 137 -11.06 -15.33 8.78
N PHE A 138 -10.29 -14.57 8.03
CA PHE A 138 -10.69 -13.26 7.55
C PHE A 138 -10.72 -13.22 6.02
N ARG A 139 -11.47 -12.28 5.49
CA ARG A 139 -11.60 -12.01 4.06
C ARG A 139 -11.21 -10.58 3.78
N VAL A 140 -10.62 -10.36 2.63
CA VAL A 140 -10.37 -9.03 2.06
C VAL A 140 -11.02 -8.94 0.69
N HIS A 141 -11.30 -7.74 0.22
CA HIS A 141 -11.96 -7.47 -1.07
C HIS A 141 -13.37 -8.11 -1.18
N ASP A 142 -14.11 -8.17 -0.07
CA ASP A 142 -15.42 -8.83 0.01
C ASP A 142 -16.50 -8.02 -0.72
N GLY A 143 -16.54 -8.16 -2.05
CA GLY A 143 -17.67 -7.78 -2.92
C GLY A 143 -18.12 -6.31 -2.96
N ASN A 144 -17.56 -5.42 -2.13
CA ASN A 144 -18.03 -4.05 -1.92
C ASN A 144 -17.07 -2.98 -2.45
N GLY A 145 -16.33 -3.30 -3.51
CA GLY A 145 -15.44 -2.35 -4.16
C GLY A 145 -14.00 -2.83 -4.25
N ALA A 146 -13.25 -2.18 -5.12
CA ALA A 146 -11.85 -2.46 -5.31
C ALA A 146 -11.03 -1.92 -4.14
N SER A 147 -10.06 -2.72 -3.69
CA SER A 147 -8.98 -2.27 -2.83
C SER A 147 -7.89 -1.62 -3.66
N THR A 148 -7.09 -0.76 -3.07
CA THR A 148 -6.08 0.02 -3.78
C THR A 148 -4.76 0.05 -3.04
N LEU A 149 -3.68 0.04 -3.81
CA LEU A 149 -2.33 0.42 -3.39
C LEU A 149 -1.87 1.56 -4.27
N ILE A 150 -1.58 2.72 -3.69
CA ILE A 150 -1.02 3.87 -4.39
C ILE A 150 0.39 4.08 -3.86
N LEU A 151 1.34 4.24 -4.78
CA LEU A 151 2.73 4.57 -4.49
C LEU A 151 3.04 5.93 -5.12
N MET A 152 3.67 6.81 -4.35
CA MET A 152 4.13 8.13 -4.81
C MET A 152 5.63 8.24 -4.53
N GLU A 153 6.43 8.50 -5.56
CA GLU A 153 7.82 8.89 -5.36
C GLU A 153 7.90 10.35 -4.93
N ILE A 154 8.58 10.59 -3.81
CA ILE A 154 8.75 11.91 -3.20
C ILE A 154 10.23 12.30 -3.33
N ALA A 155 10.51 13.48 -3.91
CA ALA A 155 11.85 14.03 -4.01
C ALA A 155 12.48 14.22 -2.62
N GLY A 156 13.72 13.74 -2.45
CA GLY A 156 14.51 13.88 -1.23
C GLY A 156 15.67 14.82 -1.40
#